data_6862ca99d8ae985e2623e0edfb2a476a
#
_entry.id   6862ca99d8ae985e2623e0edfb2a476a
#
_cell.length_a   1.000
_cell.length_b   1.000
_cell.length_c   1.000
_cell.angle_alpha   90.00
_cell.angle_beta   90.00
_cell.angle_gamma   90.00
#
_symmetry.space_group_name_H-M   'P 1'
#
loop_
_entity.id
_entity.type
_entity.pdbx_description
1 polymer ?
#
loop_
_entity_poly.entity_id
_entity_poly.type
_entity_poly.pdbx_seq_one_letter_code
_entity_poly.pdbx_strand_id
1 'polypeptide(L)'
;GGRITKEDAEKAQKSAAKTEPAKTAASTPPVITSGGSRDKRSEKMTSLRKTIAKRLVSVKNETAMLTTFNEVDMKPLMDLRSKYKDKFKEKYGVGLGFMSFFTKAVCIALKEWPAVNAQINGDEIIYHQYCDVSIAVSTPKGLVVPVIRNAESLTFDQIEAEVVRLATRGRDGKLSIDEMQGGTFSITNGGVFGSM
;
A
#
# COMPACT_ATOMS: atom_id res chain seq x y z
N GLY A 1 -32.21 44.01 65.48
CA GLY A 1 -30.94 43.44 65.09
C GLY A 1 -30.70 42.13 65.83
N GLY A 2 -31.36 41.03 65.42
CA GLY A 2 -31.12 39.71 66.01
C GLY A 2 -29.95 39.02 65.34
N ARG A 3 -29.03 38.39 66.11
CA ARG A 3 -27.94 37.54 65.60
C ARG A 3 -28.53 36.26 65.04
N ILE A 4 -28.20 35.94 63.80
CA ILE A 4 -28.53 34.63 63.19
C ILE A 4 -27.73 33.55 63.96
N THR A 5 -28.44 32.60 64.53
CA THR A 5 -27.84 31.46 65.24
C THR A 5 -27.70 30.24 64.36
N LYS A 6 -26.87 29.27 64.74
CA LYS A 6 -26.63 28.03 64.01
C LYS A 6 -27.93 27.26 63.74
N GLU A 7 -28.88 27.35 64.72
CA GLU A 7 -30.18 26.72 64.62
C GLU A 7 -31.08 27.36 63.56
N ASP A 8 -30.93 28.68 63.30
CA ASP A 8 -31.65 29.37 62.24
C ASP A 8 -31.14 28.95 60.85
N ALA A 9 -29.83 28.68 60.73
CA ALA A 9 -29.25 28.19 59.50
C ALA A 9 -29.66 26.74 59.21
N GLU A 10 -29.76 25.89 60.21
CA GLU A 10 -30.22 24.49 60.07
C GLU A 10 -31.75 24.43 59.75
N LYS A 11 -32.55 25.33 60.28
CA LYS A 11 -33.97 25.44 59.92
C LYS A 11 -34.16 25.96 58.48
N ALA A 12 -33.35 26.89 58.01
CA ALA A 12 -33.38 27.39 56.64
C ALA A 12 -32.96 26.29 55.64
N GLN A 13 -31.98 25.47 55.98
CA GLN A 13 -31.60 24.33 55.14
C GLN A 13 -32.70 23.26 55.04
N LYS A 14 -33.40 22.96 56.13
CA LYS A 14 -34.53 22.01 56.13
C LYS A 14 -35.76 22.55 55.42
N SER A 15 -35.96 23.86 55.37
CA SER A 15 -37.07 24.51 54.64
C SER A 15 -36.79 24.58 53.13
N ALA A 16 -35.57 24.75 52.74
CA ALA A 16 -35.15 24.77 51.32
C ALA A 16 -35.25 23.40 50.62
N ALA A 17 -35.27 22.31 51.39
CA ALA A 17 -35.41 20.97 50.85
C ALA A 17 -36.81 20.52 50.50
N LYS A 18 -37.83 21.39 50.62
CA LYS A 18 -39.24 20.98 50.51
C LYS A 18 -40.07 21.69 49.44
N THR A 19 -39.45 22.40 48.50
CA THR A 19 -40.20 22.99 47.37
C THR A 19 -39.29 23.07 46.13
N GLU A 20 -39.03 21.94 45.51
CA GLU A 20 -38.72 21.93 44.09
C GLU A 20 -40.00 21.62 43.30
N PRO A 21 -40.39 22.47 42.33
CA PRO A 21 -41.42 22.09 41.36
C PRO A 21 -40.95 20.94 40.52
N ALA A 22 -41.78 19.92 40.41
CA ALA A 22 -41.52 18.77 39.53
C ALA A 22 -41.20 19.27 38.11
N LYS A 23 -39.93 19.25 37.74
CA LYS A 23 -39.52 19.34 36.34
C LYS A 23 -40.07 18.10 35.66
N THR A 24 -41.01 18.34 34.73
CA THR A 24 -41.42 17.37 33.73
C THR A 24 -40.14 16.72 33.18
N ALA A 25 -39.96 15.44 33.43
CA ALA A 25 -38.88 14.66 32.89
C ALA A 25 -38.98 14.70 31.37
N ALA A 26 -38.12 15.50 30.74
CA ALA A 26 -37.87 15.34 29.33
C ALA A 26 -37.38 13.90 29.16
N SER A 27 -38.14 13.09 28.45
CA SER A 27 -37.76 11.72 28.11
C SER A 27 -36.44 11.79 27.34
N THR A 28 -35.35 11.46 28.00
CA THR A 28 -34.09 11.17 27.33
C THR A 28 -34.35 10.02 26.33
N PRO A 29 -34.01 10.19 25.05
CA PRO A 29 -34.18 9.12 24.10
C PRO A 29 -33.46 7.89 24.64
N PRO A 30 -34.00 6.67 24.45
CA PRO A 30 -33.40 5.47 24.97
C PRO A 30 -31.98 5.35 24.39
N VAL A 31 -31.00 5.32 25.27
CA VAL A 31 -29.62 4.98 24.88
C VAL A 31 -29.68 3.53 24.40
N ILE A 32 -29.57 3.34 23.10
CA ILE A 32 -29.46 2.02 22.50
C ILE A 32 -28.10 1.45 22.94
N THR A 33 -28.10 0.75 24.05
CA THR A 33 -26.98 -0.11 24.41
C THR A 33 -27.02 -1.34 23.51
N SER A 34 -26.33 -1.27 22.36
CA SER A 34 -26.11 -2.46 21.54
C SER A 34 -25.34 -3.46 22.40
N GLY A 35 -25.99 -4.58 22.73
CA GLY A 35 -25.44 -5.65 23.55
C GLY A 35 -24.34 -6.47 22.87
N GLY A 36 -23.45 -5.82 22.12
CA GLY A 36 -22.28 -6.44 21.51
C GLY A 36 -21.11 -6.48 22.50
N SER A 37 -20.43 -7.60 22.58
CA SER A 37 -19.16 -7.70 23.31
C SER A 37 -18.16 -6.68 22.75
N ARG A 38 -17.54 -5.90 23.66
CA ARG A 38 -16.44 -4.98 23.34
C ARG A 38 -15.08 -5.61 23.63
N ASP A 39 -15.02 -6.93 23.59
CA ASP A 39 -13.81 -7.66 23.85
C ASP A 39 -12.72 -7.32 22.84
N LYS A 40 -11.50 -7.14 23.32
CA LYS A 40 -10.33 -6.84 22.51
C LYS A 40 -9.43 -8.06 22.47
N ARG A 41 -9.13 -8.54 21.29
CA ARG A 41 -8.11 -9.58 21.10
C ARG A 41 -6.79 -8.89 20.72
N SER A 42 -5.74 -9.16 21.49
CA SER A 42 -4.38 -8.71 21.18
C SER A 42 -3.58 -9.86 20.59
N GLU A 43 -2.89 -9.60 19.48
CA GLU A 43 -2.02 -10.58 18.82
C GLU A 43 -0.65 -9.95 18.54
N LYS A 44 0.40 -10.71 18.81
CA LYS A 44 1.78 -10.22 18.60
C LYS A 44 2.13 -10.24 17.11
N MET A 45 2.55 -9.10 16.59
CA MET A 45 3.00 -9.00 15.19
C MET A 45 4.25 -9.84 14.92
N THR A 46 4.30 -10.49 13.76
CA THR A 46 5.51 -11.16 13.26
C THR A 46 6.63 -10.15 12.98
N SER A 47 7.89 -10.60 13.03
CA SER A 47 9.06 -9.75 12.74
C SER A 47 9.00 -9.17 11.32
N LEU A 48 8.55 -9.94 10.32
CA LEU A 48 8.35 -9.48 8.95
C LEU A 48 7.34 -8.32 8.90
N ARG A 49 6.19 -8.45 9.54
CA ARG A 49 5.16 -7.40 9.56
C ARG A 49 5.64 -6.13 10.25
N LYS A 50 6.43 -6.25 11.32
CA LYS A 50 7.08 -5.10 11.99
C LYS A 50 8.04 -4.37 11.06
N THR A 51 8.87 -5.11 10.32
CA THR A 51 9.83 -4.56 9.35
C THR A 51 9.13 -3.84 8.22
N ILE A 52 8.07 -4.44 7.65
CA ILE A 52 7.26 -3.83 6.59
C ILE A 52 6.63 -2.52 7.09
N ALA A 53 5.99 -2.55 8.26
CA ALA A 53 5.35 -1.36 8.84
C ALA A 53 6.35 -0.22 9.05
N LYS A 54 7.53 -0.52 9.62
CA LYS A 54 8.59 0.47 9.83
C LYS A 54 9.06 1.09 8.52
N ARG A 55 9.31 0.28 7.49
CA ARG A 55 9.78 0.76 6.17
C ARG A 55 8.74 1.64 5.47
N LEU A 56 7.48 1.21 5.45
CA LEU A 56 6.41 1.97 4.81
C LEU A 56 6.19 3.33 5.48
N VAL A 57 6.20 3.37 6.81
CA VAL A 57 6.08 4.65 7.56
C VAL A 57 7.28 5.55 7.30
N SER A 58 8.51 5.02 7.30
CA SER A 58 9.72 5.77 7.00
C SER A 58 9.63 6.44 5.62
N VAL A 59 9.39 5.64 4.56
CA VAL A 59 9.27 6.15 3.19
C VAL A 59 8.18 7.23 3.07
N LYS A 60 7.00 6.98 3.65
CA LYS A 60 5.92 7.97 3.61
C LYS A 60 6.30 9.31 4.27
N ASN A 61 7.07 9.28 5.34
CA ASN A 61 7.46 10.49 6.08
C ASN A 61 8.67 11.22 5.46
N GLU A 62 9.51 10.48 4.72
CA GLU A 62 10.75 10.99 4.12
C GLU A 62 10.56 11.48 2.68
N THR A 63 9.40 11.19 2.06
CA THR A 63 9.14 11.55 0.66
C THR A 63 7.92 12.45 0.50
N ALA A 64 7.97 13.35 -0.49
CA ALA A 64 6.81 14.10 -0.97
C ALA A 64 6.19 13.34 -2.15
N MET A 65 5.24 12.46 -1.86
CA MET A 65 4.62 11.59 -2.89
C MET A 65 3.52 12.34 -3.65
N LEU A 66 3.55 12.25 -4.98
CA LEU A 66 2.48 12.69 -5.87
C LEU A 66 1.86 11.45 -6.53
N THR A 67 0.53 11.42 -6.61
CA THR A 67 -0.20 10.36 -7.31
C THR A 67 -0.93 10.94 -8.51
N THR A 68 -0.80 10.29 -9.66
CA THR A 68 -1.54 10.60 -10.87
C THR A 68 -2.33 9.38 -11.32
N PHE A 69 -3.44 9.61 -12.03
CA PHE A 69 -4.31 8.56 -12.55
C PHE A 69 -4.42 8.70 -14.06
N ASN A 70 -4.31 7.59 -14.78
CA ASN A 70 -4.48 7.52 -16.21
C ASN A 70 -5.26 6.26 -16.60
N GLU A 71 -6.07 6.36 -17.64
CA GLU A 71 -6.76 5.24 -18.24
C GLU A 71 -6.17 4.93 -19.61
N VAL A 72 -5.99 3.64 -19.91
CA VAL A 72 -5.45 3.17 -21.18
C VAL A 72 -6.37 2.12 -21.79
N ASP A 73 -6.75 2.31 -23.07
CA ASP A 73 -7.44 1.25 -23.80
C ASP A 73 -6.49 0.07 -24.07
N MET A 74 -6.74 -1.02 -23.38
CA MET A 74 -5.95 -2.25 -23.48
C MET A 74 -6.32 -3.13 -24.66
N LYS A 75 -7.42 -2.84 -25.37
CA LYS A 75 -7.91 -3.71 -26.44
C LYS A 75 -6.88 -3.93 -27.56
N PRO A 76 -6.17 -2.92 -28.09
CA PRO A 76 -5.16 -3.13 -29.12
C PRO A 76 -4.02 -4.06 -28.65
N LEU A 77 -3.59 -3.92 -27.40
CA LEU A 77 -2.53 -4.76 -26.83
C LEU A 77 -3.02 -6.19 -26.58
N MET A 78 -4.25 -6.37 -26.14
CA MET A 78 -4.87 -7.69 -25.97
C MET A 78 -5.03 -8.40 -27.30
N ASP A 79 -5.47 -7.73 -28.36
CA ASP A 79 -5.60 -8.26 -29.71
C ASP A 79 -4.22 -8.67 -30.25
N LEU A 80 -3.20 -7.83 -30.10
CA LEU A 80 -1.82 -8.13 -30.47
C LEU A 80 -1.30 -9.38 -29.75
N ARG A 81 -1.46 -9.43 -28.44
CA ARG A 81 -1.08 -10.59 -27.65
C ARG A 81 -1.81 -11.84 -28.10
N SER A 82 -3.12 -11.79 -28.29
CA SER A 82 -3.92 -12.94 -28.76
C SER A 82 -3.45 -13.47 -30.11
N LYS A 83 -3.06 -12.58 -31.02
CA LYS A 83 -2.55 -12.93 -32.34
C LYS A 83 -1.22 -13.66 -32.31
N TYR A 84 -0.33 -13.30 -31.37
CA TYR A 84 1.06 -13.76 -31.39
C TYR A 84 1.44 -14.74 -30.26
N LYS A 85 0.63 -14.90 -29.22
CA LYS A 85 0.96 -15.68 -28.00
C LYS A 85 1.44 -17.09 -28.27
N ASP A 86 0.80 -17.79 -29.24
CA ASP A 86 1.09 -19.20 -29.53
C ASP A 86 2.41 -19.31 -30.30
N LYS A 87 2.59 -18.52 -31.34
CA LYS A 87 3.85 -18.45 -32.12
C LYS A 87 5.03 -17.98 -31.24
N PHE A 88 4.78 -17.06 -30.32
CA PHE A 88 5.78 -16.60 -29.40
C PHE A 88 6.25 -17.71 -28.45
N LYS A 89 5.29 -18.45 -27.89
CA LYS A 89 5.57 -19.59 -27.02
C LYS A 89 6.30 -20.71 -27.75
N GLU A 90 5.91 -21.01 -28.98
CA GLU A 90 6.57 -22.01 -29.84
C GLU A 90 8.01 -21.61 -30.11
N LYS A 91 8.27 -20.35 -30.44
CA LYS A 91 9.60 -19.86 -30.81
C LYS A 91 10.53 -19.69 -29.62
N TYR A 92 10.04 -19.18 -28.49
CA TYR A 92 10.89 -18.75 -27.37
C TYR A 92 10.75 -19.64 -26.11
N GLY A 93 9.82 -20.58 -26.08
CA GLY A 93 9.59 -21.46 -24.93
C GLY A 93 8.91 -20.81 -23.73
N VAL A 94 8.64 -19.50 -23.79
CA VAL A 94 7.96 -18.72 -22.74
C VAL A 94 6.68 -18.10 -23.26
N GLY A 95 5.68 -17.89 -22.37
CA GLY A 95 4.43 -17.26 -22.76
C GLY A 95 4.57 -15.75 -22.94
N LEU A 96 3.89 -15.16 -23.92
CA LEU A 96 3.80 -13.72 -24.07
C LEU A 96 2.82 -13.16 -23.03
N GLY A 97 3.34 -12.59 -21.95
CA GLY A 97 2.57 -11.92 -20.90
C GLY A 97 2.39 -10.42 -21.18
N PHE A 98 1.76 -9.72 -20.23
CA PHE A 98 1.65 -8.26 -20.29
C PHE A 98 2.88 -7.55 -19.72
N MET A 99 3.68 -8.25 -18.90
CA MET A 99 4.78 -7.61 -18.18
C MET A 99 5.90 -7.15 -19.11
N SER A 100 6.17 -7.87 -20.19
CA SER A 100 7.14 -7.42 -21.20
C SER A 100 6.72 -6.11 -21.87
N PHE A 101 5.43 -5.96 -22.19
CA PHE A 101 4.90 -4.72 -22.76
C PHE A 101 5.03 -3.54 -21.79
N PHE A 102 4.57 -3.71 -20.54
CA PHE A 102 4.65 -2.67 -19.53
C PHE A 102 6.10 -2.31 -19.19
N THR A 103 6.97 -3.29 -19.05
CA THR A 103 8.39 -3.05 -18.76
C THR A 103 9.05 -2.27 -19.89
N LYS A 104 8.81 -2.62 -21.17
CA LYS A 104 9.36 -1.87 -22.31
C LYS A 104 8.79 -0.46 -22.40
N ALA A 105 7.49 -0.27 -22.17
CA ALA A 105 6.87 1.05 -22.14
C ALA A 105 7.49 1.94 -21.04
N VAL A 106 7.66 1.38 -19.83
CA VAL A 106 8.33 2.07 -18.71
C VAL A 106 9.77 2.44 -19.09
N CYS A 107 10.55 1.52 -19.66
CA CYS A 107 11.94 1.81 -20.04
C CYS A 107 12.04 2.92 -21.08
N ILE A 108 11.09 2.98 -22.04
CA ILE A 108 11.03 4.07 -23.04
C ILE A 108 10.73 5.39 -22.34
N ALA A 109 9.70 5.41 -21.48
CA ALA A 109 9.31 6.61 -20.75
C ALA A 109 10.44 7.13 -19.83
N LEU A 110 11.15 6.24 -19.12
CA LEU A 110 12.27 6.62 -18.26
C LEU A 110 13.46 7.21 -19.03
N LYS A 111 13.66 6.81 -20.30
CA LYS A 111 14.65 7.41 -21.19
C LYS A 111 14.24 8.80 -21.68
N GLU A 112 12.97 9.01 -21.93
CA GLU A 112 12.41 10.31 -22.33
C GLU A 112 12.38 11.29 -21.15
N TRP A 113 12.19 10.78 -19.93
CA TRP A 113 12.09 11.55 -18.71
C TRP A 113 13.11 11.09 -17.64
N PRO A 114 14.42 11.38 -17.83
CA PRO A 114 15.48 10.87 -16.95
C PRO A 114 15.32 11.27 -15.48
N ALA A 115 14.68 12.40 -15.19
CA ALA A 115 14.43 12.83 -13.82
C ALA A 115 13.53 11.87 -13.03
N VAL A 116 12.68 11.07 -13.71
CA VAL A 116 11.85 10.02 -13.08
C VAL A 116 12.69 8.80 -12.71
N ASN A 117 13.82 8.58 -13.42
CA ASN A 117 14.77 7.50 -13.14
C ASN A 117 16.00 8.04 -12.39
N ALA A 118 15.77 8.95 -11.44
CA ALA A 118 16.81 9.59 -10.66
C ALA A 118 16.56 9.40 -9.15
N GLN A 119 17.59 9.61 -8.36
CA GLN A 119 17.57 9.46 -6.91
C GLN A 119 18.23 10.68 -6.27
N ILE A 120 17.65 11.18 -5.18
CA ILE A 120 18.26 12.22 -4.34
C ILE A 120 19.21 11.54 -3.36
N ASN A 121 20.45 12.05 -3.29
CA ASN A 121 21.47 11.61 -2.35
C ASN A 121 22.10 12.82 -1.69
N GLY A 122 21.61 13.20 -0.51
CA GLY A 122 22.00 14.47 0.14
C GLY A 122 21.61 15.67 -0.74
N ASP A 123 22.60 16.43 -1.18
CA ASP A 123 22.44 17.63 -2.04
C ASP A 123 22.64 17.30 -3.55
N GLU A 124 22.77 16.04 -3.91
CA GLU A 124 23.01 15.60 -5.28
C GLU A 124 21.83 14.85 -5.86
N ILE A 125 21.63 14.94 -7.18
CA ILE A 125 20.70 14.11 -7.94
C ILE A 125 21.51 13.11 -8.76
N ILE A 126 21.30 11.82 -8.49
CA ILE A 126 21.94 10.72 -9.22
C ILE A 126 21.00 10.27 -10.32
N TYR A 127 21.37 10.44 -11.60
CA TYR A 127 20.63 9.95 -12.75
C TYR A 127 21.14 8.56 -13.15
N HIS A 128 20.23 7.58 -13.17
CA HIS A 128 20.56 6.23 -13.61
C HIS A 128 20.53 6.15 -15.14
N GLN A 129 21.61 5.66 -15.75
CA GLN A 129 21.72 5.46 -17.19
C GLN A 129 21.20 4.08 -17.65
N TYR A 130 20.59 3.34 -16.74
CA TYR A 130 20.00 2.00 -16.91
C TYR A 130 18.62 1.96 -16.25
N CYS A 131 17.81 0.97 -16.64
CA CYS A 131 16.49 0.75 -16.05
C CYS A 131 16.47 -0.61 -15.35
N ASP A 132 16.61 -0.59 -14.04
CA ASP A 132 16.44 -1.77 -13.18
C ASP A 132 15.00 -1.80 -12.66
N VAL A 133 14.15 -2.58 -13.34
CA VAL A 133 12.71 -2.56 -13.10
C VAL A 133 12.31 -3.67 -12.13
N SER A 134 11.79 -3.27 -10.98
CA SER A 134 11.25 -4.19 -9.99
C SER A 134 9.82 -4.59 -10.32
N ILE A 135 9.48 -5.88 -10.19
CA ILE A 135 8.14 -6.40 -10.44
C ILE A 135 7.60 -7.09 -9.19
N ALA A 136 6.44 -6.65 -8.71
CA ALA A 136 5.81 -7.24 -7.54
C ALA A 136 5.29 -8.66 -7.83
N VAL A 137 5.69 -9.62 -7.00
CA VAL A 137 5.29 -11.03 -7.09
C VAL A 137 4.67 -11.46 -5.77
N SER A 138 3.45 -12.00 -5.84
CA SER A 138 2.78 -12.61 -4.68
C SER A 138 3.37 -14.00 -4.40
N THR A 139 3.69 -14.24 -3.13
CA THR A 139 4.21 -15.52 -2.63
C THR A 139 3.40 -15.98 -1.42
N PRO A 140 3.48 -17.25 -1.03
CA PRO A 140 2.82 -17.74 0.20
C PRO A 140 3.28 -17.01 1.48
N LYS A 141 4.49 -16.44 1.47
CA LYS A 141 5.06 -15.70 2.60
C LYS A 141 4.76 -14.19 2.56
N GLY A 142 4.11 -13.70 1.51
CA GLY A 142 3.81 -12.28 1.30
C GLY A 142 4.30 -11.77 -0.05
N LEU A 143 4.30 -10.45 -0.22
CA LEU A 143 4.74 -9.80 -1.44
C LEU A 143 6.28 -9.66 -1.44
N VAL A 144 6.90 -10.04 -2.56
CA VAL A 144 8.31 -9.78 -2.85
C VAL A 144 8.41 -8.95 -4.14
N VAL A 145 9.47 -8.17 -4.28
CA VAL A 145 9.61 -7.24 -5.40
C VAL A 145 11.02 -7.42 -6.03
N PRO A 146 11.25 -8.54 -6.73
CA PRO A 146 12.53 -8.79 -7.39
C PRO A 146 12.77 -7.84 -8.57
N VAL A 147 14.04 -7.67 -8.94
CA VAL A 147 14.53 -6.68 -9.89
C VAL A 147 14.96 -7.36 -11.20
N ILE A 148 14.42 -6.89 -12.32
CA ILE A 148 14.94 -7.19 -13.67
C ILE A 148 15.99 -6.15 -13.99
N ARG A 149 17.23 -6.60 -14.15
CA ARG A 149 18.38 -5.73 -14.42
C ARG A 149 18.46 -5.34 -15.89
N ASN A 150 18.85 -4.08 -16.14
CA ASN A 150 19.03 -3.52 -17.48
C ASN A 150 17.85 -3.85 -18.41
N ALA A 151 16.63 -3.69 -17.91
CA ALA A 151 15.41 -4.09 -18.61
C ALA A 151 15.23 -3.39 -19.97
N GLU A 152 15.85 -2.23 -20.16
CA GLU A 152 15.86 -1.48 -21.43
C GLU A 152 16.55 -2.23 -22.55
N SER A 153 17.57 -3.04 -22.23
CA SER A 153 18.34 -3.81 -23.21
C SER A 153 17.72 -5.15 -23.56
N LEU A 154 16.81 -5.67 -22.73
CA LEU A 154 16.20 -6.99 -22.90
C LEU A 154 15.13 -6.98 -23.98
N THR A 155 15.01 -8.12 -24.69
CA THR A 155 13.89 -8.39 -25.61
C THR A 155 12.65 -8.85 -24.85
N PHE A 156 11.50 -8.93 -25.51
CA PHE A 156 10.23 -9.35 -24.89
C PHE A 156 10.32 -10.75 -24.27
N ASP A 157 10.93 -11.69 -25.00
CA ASP A 157 11.12 -13.06 -24.52
C ASP A 157 12.07 -13.13 -23.31
N GLN A 158 13.12 -12.33 -23.31
CA GLN A 158 14.06 -12.23 -22.19
C GLN A 158 13.39 -11.66 -20.95
N ILE A 159 12.57 -10.61 -21.09
CA ILE A 159 11.81 -10.04 -19.99
C ILE A 159 10.82 -11.09 -19.43
N GLU A 160 10.07 -11.77 -20.28
CA GLU A 160 9.10 -12.79 -19.82
C GLU A 160 9.82 -13.98 -19.15
N ALA A 161 10.95 -14.42 -19.70
CA ALA A 161 11.78 -15.46 -19.08
C ALA A 161 12.28 -15.05 -17.70
N GLU A 162 12.74 -13.81 -17.56
CA GLU A 162 13.24 -13.27 -16.29
C GLU A 162 12.11 -13.09 -15.25
N VAL A 163 10.94 -12.65 -15.69
CA VAL A 163 9.73 -12.59 -14.83
C VAL A 163 9.38 -13.98 -14.30
N VAL A 164 9.36 -15.00 -15.17
CA VAL A 164 9.07 -16.39 -14.76
C VAL A 164 10.15 -16.91 -13.80
N ARG A 165 11.44 -16.66 -14.10
CA ARG A 165 12.56 -17.07 -13.25
C ARG A 165 12.44 -16.47 -11.84
N LEU A 166 12.30 -15.16 -11.77
CA LEU A 166 12.19 -14.43 -10.49
C LEU A 166 10.93 -14.81 -9.71
N ALA A 167 9.79 -14.96 -10.39
CA ALA A 167 8.55 -15.37 -9.76
C ALA A 167 8.64 -16.78 -9.16
N THR A 168 9.26 -17.73 -9.87
CA THR A 168 9.46 -19.10 -9.39
C THR A 168 10.38 -19.10 -8.18
N ARG A 169 11.53 -18.42 -8.25
CA ARG A 169 12.46 -18.29 -7.13
C ARG A 169 11.81 -17.59 -5.92
N GLY A 170 10.96 -16.60 -6.16
CA GLY A 170 10.20 -15.92 -5.11
C GLY A 170 9.23 -16.85 -4.38
N ARG A 171 8.47 -17.65 -5.11
CA ARG A 171 7.54 -18.65 -4.53
C ARG A 171 8.27 -19.74 -3.76
N ASP A 172 9.43 -20.16 -4.25
CA ASP A 172 10.30 -21.14 -3.60
C ASP A 172 11.06 -20.58 -2.37
N GLY A 173 11.02 -19.24 -2.17
CA GLY A 173 11.78 -18.57 -1.11
C GLY A 173 13.28 -18.58 -1.34
N LYS A 174 13.74 -18.62 -2.59
CA LYS A 174 15.15 -18.74 -3.02
C LYS A 174 15.72 -17.45 -3.62
N LEU A 175 14.99 -16.31 -3.55
CA LEU A 175 15.52 -15.02 -3.98
C LEU A 175 16.68 -14.59 -3.09
N SER A 176 17.77 -14.15 -3.73
CA SER A 176 18.90 -13.52 -3.03
C SER A 176 18.58 -12.06 -2.67
N ILE A 177 19.37 -11.48 -1.78
CA ILE A 177 19.25 -10.06 -1.41
C ILE A 177 19.49 -9.18 -2.63
N ASP A 178 20.49 -9.52 -3.45
CA ASP A 178 20.83 -8.78 -4.66
C ASP A 178 19.71 -8.77 -5.71
N GLU A 179 18.89 -9.84 -5.75
CA GLU A 179 17.72 -9.89 -6.63
C GLU A 179 16.55 -9.02 -6.14
N MET A 180 16.60 -8.50 -4.90
CA MET A 180 15.52 -7.72 -4.27
C MET A 180 15.90 -6.28 -3.95
N GLN A 181 17.10 -5.82 -4.32
CA GLN A 181 17.60 -4.48 -4.00
C GLN A 181 18.09 -3.76 -5.26
N GLY A 182 18.17 -2.44 -5.19
CA GLY A 182 18.77 -1.60 -6.23
C GLY A 182 17.90 -1.39 -7.47
N GLY A 183 16.60 -1.70 -7.41
CA GLY A 183 15.67 -1.32 -8.49
C GLY A 183 15.50 0.19 -8.57
N THR A 184 15.47 0.73 -9.80
CA THR A 184 15.29 2.17 -10.03
C THR A 184 13.83 2.56 -10.27
N PHE A 185 12.99 1.59 -10.67
CA PHE A 185 11.55 1.78 -10.87
C PHE A 185 10.79 0.51 -10.50
N SER A 186 9.50 0.64 -10.13
CA SER A 186 8.69 -0.52 -9.72
C SER A 186 7.38 -0.58 -10.47
N ILE A 187 7.02 -1.79 -10.93
CA ILE A 187 5.71 -2.10 -11.53
C ILE A 187 4.97 -3.05 -10.59
N THR A 188 3.76 -2.68 -10.18
CA THR A 188 2.89 -3.51 -9.37
C THR A 188 1.53 -3.69 -10.03
N ASN A 189 0.97 -4.89 -9.95
CA ASN A 189 -0.41 -5.15 -10.37
C ASN A 189 -1.30 -5.32 -9.14
N GLY A 190 -2.06 -4.27 -8.83
CA GLY A 190 -3.00 -4.24 -7.71
C GLY A 190 -4.44 -4.64 -8.05
N GLY A 191 -4.76 -4.93 -9.32
CA GLY A 191 -6.13 -5.17 -9.79
C GLY A 191 -6.85 -6.29 -9.05
N VAL A 192 -6.14 -7.34 -8.64
CA VAL A 192 -6.70 -8.45 -7.84
C VAL A 192 -7.16 -8.00 -6.45
N PHE A 193 -6.59 -6.92 -5.93
CA PHE A 193 -6.88 -6.38 -4.59
C PHE A 193 -7.85 -5.20 -4.62
N GLY A 194 -8.44 -4.89 -5.77
CA GLY A 194 -9.39 -3.80 -5.91
C GLY A 194 -8.76 -2.41 -5.91
N SER A 195 -7.55 -2.26 -6.43
CA SER A 195 -7.00 -0.94 -6.74
C SER A 195 -7.82 -0.27 -7.84
N MET A 196 -7.87 1.06 -7.82
CA MET A 196 -8.57 1.86 -8.83
C MET A 196 -8.02 1.64 -10.21
#